data_0f4d2cc46efa51cd8bef6ee4dcd3a139
#
_entry.id   0f4d2cc46efa51cd8bef6ee4dcd3a139
#
_cell.length_a   1.000
_cell.length_b   1.000
_cell.length_c   1.000
_cell.angle_alpha   90.00
_cell.angle_beta   90.00
_cell.angle_gamma   90.00
#
_symmetry.space_group_name_H-M   'P 1'
#
loop_
_entity.id
_entity.type
_entity.pdbx_description
1 polymer ?
#
loop_
_entity_poly.entity_id
_entity_poly.type
_entity_poly.pdbx_seq_one_letter_code
_entity_poly.pdbx_strand_id
1 'polypeptide(L)'
;MGPTASGKTELAINLFEKFNIELISVDSVMVYRGANIGSAKPTDDVLSNYPHHLVNNKSLNEIYSVAEFCSDSLQLIQEVHSRNKVPLFVGGSMMYFKSLLRGIDKLPQRDDGYREALMKLKASEDSHYLYNLLFLKDQDYARVVKPNDEKRIIRALEVINTTGEKMSEQINSGSNLTLFNKYNIHQIAIYDQDREMLHKRIENRLSIMLNDGLIEEVKGLVNRYTLKEQHPILSAVNYKQTINYLEGLIDRKDLFNKALYASRQ
;
A
#
# COMPACT_ATOMS: atom_id res chain seq x y z
N MET A 1 -10.58 7.64 -6.50
CA MET A 1 -9.96 7.24 -5.22
C MET A 1 -10.97 7.26 -4.07
N GLY A 2 -10.76 6.54 -2.98
CA GLY A 2 -11.70 6.52 -1.84
C GLY A 2 -11.40 5.36 -0.87
N PRO A 3 -12.06 5.30 0.30
CA PRO A 3 -11.86 4.26 1.30
C PRO A 3 -12.34 2.88 0.80
N THR A 4 -12.01 1.82 1.55
CA THR A 4 -12.57 0.50 1.26
C THR A 4 -14.10 0.50 1.37
N ALA A 5 -14.78 -0.36 0.63
CA ALA A 5 -16.25 -0.48 0.59
C ALA A 5 -17.03 0.79 0.14
N SER A 6 -16.37 1.77 -0.50
CA SER A 6 -17.02 3.01 -1.00
C SER A 6 -17.62 2.90 -2.41
N GLY A 7 -17.66 1.71 -3.05
CA GLY A 7 -18.23 1.53 -4.38
C GLY A 7 -17.30 1.88 -5.56
N LYS A 8 -15.99 2.07 -5.31
CA LYS A 8 -15.02 2.43 -6.37
C LYS A 8 -15.00 1.47 -7.56
N THR A 9 -15.01 0.18 -7.30
CA THR A 9 -14.94 -0.85 -8.34
C THR A 9 -16.17 -0.84 -9.22
N GLU A 10 -17.35 -0.71 -8.62
CA GLU A 10 -18.62 -0.62 -9.35
C GLU A 10 -18.65 0.62 -10.26
N LEU A 11 -18.25 1.79 -9.72
CA LEU A 11 -18.16 3.00 -10.54
C LEU A 11 -17.14 2.85 -11.68
N ALA A 12 -16.00 2.20 -11.43
CA ALA A 12 -14.97 1.98 -12.43
C ALA A 12 -15.48 1.07 -13.57
N ILE A 13 -16.22 0.02 -13.25
CA ILE A 13 -16.87 -0.87 -14.23
C ILE A 13 -17.90 -0.09 -15.04
N ASN A 14 -18.78 0.68 -14.39
CA ASN A 14 -19.78 1.50 -15.08
C ASN A 14 -19.13 2.52 -16.04
N LEU A 15 -17.96 3.06 -15.69
CA LEU A 15 -17.22 3.96 -16.57
C LEU A 15 -16.56 3.19 -17.71
N PHE A 16 -16.02 2.00 -17.45
CA PHE A 16 -15.41 1.15 -18.47
C PHE A 16 -16.42 0.77 -19.58
N GLU A 17 -17.68 0.50 -19.22
CA GLU A 17 -18.75 0.19 -20.17
C GLU A 17 -19.18 1.38 -21.05
N LYS A 18 -18.98 2.60 -20.55
CA LYS A 18 -19.48 3.82 -21.22
C LYS A 18 -18.38 4.58 -21.97
N PHE A 19 -17.14 4.41 -21.62
CA PHE A 19 -16.03 5.19 -22.13
C PHE A 19 -14.89 4.31 -22.61
N ASN A 20 -14.10 4.81 -23.52
CA ASN A 20 -12.91 4.12 -24.03
C ASN A 20 -11.75 4.26 -23.05
N ILE A 21 -11.79 3.50 -21.95
CA ILE A 21 -10.80 3.54 -20.86
C ILE A 21 -10.16 2.19 -20.63
N GLU A 22 -9.04 2.18 -19.92
CA GLU A 22 -8.43 0.98 -19.35
C GLU A 22 -8.25 1.16 -17.84
N LEU A 23 -8.57 0.12 -17.07
CA LEU A 23 -8.54 0.15 -15.61
C LEU A 23 -7.14 -0.17 -15.10
N ILE A 24 -6.63 0.65 -14.18
CA ILE A 24 -5.33 0.44 -13.52
C ILE A 24 -5.55 0.42 -12.03
N SER A 25 -5.21 -0.68 -11.38
CA SER A 25 -5.38 -0.85 -9.94
C SER A 25 -4.33 -0.05 -9.17
N VAL A 26 -4.79 0.68 -8.15
CA VAL A 26 -3.92 1.40 -7.21
C VAL A 26 -4.05 0.77 -5.83
N ASP A 27 -3.49 -0.43 -5.72
CA ASP A 27 -3.52 -1.22 -4.49
C ASP A 27 -2.19 -1.94 -4.25
N SER A 28 -1.68 -1.89 -3.02
CA SER A 28 -0.39 -2.45 -2.66
C SER A 28 -0.40 -3.95 -2.39
N VAL A 29 -1.59 -4.59 -2.42
CA VAL A 29 -1.77 -6.01 -2.12
C VAL A 29 -2.36 -6.77 -3.30
N MET A 30 -3.34 -6.21 -4.02
CA MET A 30 -3.96 -6.86 -5.18
C MET A 30 -2.97 -7.17 -6.30
N VAL A 31 -1.81 -6.52 -6.32
CA VAL A 31 -0.73 -6.78 -7.25
C VAL A 31 -0.16 -8.20 -7.12
N TYR A 32 -0.28 -8.82 -5.94
CA TYR A 32 0.26 -10.15 -5.67
C TYR A 32 -0.70 -11.27 -6.07
N ARG A 33 -0.16 -12.29 -6.77
CA ARG A 33 -0.89 -13.52 -7.09
C ARG A 33 -1.20 -14.28 -5.82
N GLY A 34 -2.45 -14.74 -5.68
CA GLY A 34 -2.92 -15.52 -4.54
C GLY A 34 -3.38 -14.70 -3.34
N ALA A 35 -3.10 -13.40 -3.28
CA ALA A 35 -3.66 -12.50 -2.28
C ALA A 35 -5.03 -11.99 -2.79
N ASN A 36 -6.07 -12.79 -2.65
CA ASN A 36 -7.38 -12.57 -3.30
C ASN A 36 -8.43 -12.09 -2.31
N ILE A 37 -8.75 -12.92 -1.32
CA ILE A 37 -9.85 -12.68 -0.37
C ILE A 37 -9.49 -11.50 0.53
N GLY A 38 -8.36 -11.55 1.21
CA GLY A 38 -7.96 -10.54 2.19
C GLY A 38 -7.74 -9.15 1.59
N SER A 39 -7.40 -9.06 0.30
CA SER A 39 -7.26 -7.80 -0.44
C SER A 39 -8.59 -7.28 -1.01
N ALA A 40 -9.66 -8.06 -0.97
CA ALA A 40 -10.90 -7.82 -1.70
C ALA A 40 -10.68 -7.66 -3.21
N LYS A 41 -9.78 -8.44 -3.78
CA LYS A 41 -9.52 -8.48 -5.22
C LYS A 41 -10.79 -8.85 -5.98
N PRO A 42 -11.08 -8.22 -7.12
CA PRO A 42 -12.16 -8.67 -7.98
C PRO A 42 -11.98 -10.14 -8.35
N THR A 43 -13.07 -10.88 -8.49
CA THR A 43 -13.03 -12.29 -8.89
C THR A 43 -12.47 -12.46 -10.30
N ASP A 44 -12.02 -13.66 -10.63
CA ASP A 44 -11.47 -13.97 -11.96
C ASP A 44 -12.48 -13.70 -13.08
N ASP A 45 -13.76 -13.92 -12.82
CA ASP A 45 -14.85 -13.59 -13.74
C ASP A 45 -14.93 -12.09 -14.00
N VAL A 46 -14.86 -11.28 -12.95
CA VAL A 46 -14.83 -9.80 -13.07
C VAL A 46 -13.57 -9.34 -13.79
N LEU A 47 -12.41 -9.90 -13.48
CA LEU A 47 -11.14 -9.53 -14.12
C LEU A 47 -11.09 -9.96 -15.59
N SER A 48 -11.78 -11.03 -15.98
CA SER A 48 -11.86 -11.47 -17.36
C SER A 48 -12.73 -10.53 -18.21
N ASN A 49 -13.83 -10.03 -17.64
CA ASN A 49 -14.73 -9.11 -18.33
C ASN A 49 -14.24 -7.64 -18.27
N TYR A 50 -13.61 -7.27 -17.16
CA TYR A 50 -13.10 -5.93 -16.87
C TYR A 50 -11.61 -5.99 -16.46
N PRO A 51 -10.69 -6.15 -17.41
CA PRO A 51 -9.28 -6.30 -17.11
C PRO A 51 -8.72 -5.09 -16.35
N HIS A 52 -8.01 -5.37 -15.26
CA HIS A 52 -7.33 -4.37 -14.46
C HIS A 52 -5.81 -4.58 -14.58
N HIS A 53 -5.10 -3.58 -15.07
CA HIS A 53 -3.64 -3.58 -14.98
C HIS A 53 -3.20 -3.52 -13.52
N LEU A 54 -2.01 -4.04 -13.23
CA LEU A 54 -1.39 -4.10 -11.89
C LEU A 54 -2.16 -4.97 -10.86
N VAL A 55 -2.95 -5.91 -11.35
CA VAL A 55 -3.54 -6.98 -10.54
C VAL A 55 -2.85 -8.29 -10.93
N ASN A 56 -2.53 -9.15 -9.96
CA ASN A 56 -1.84 -10.43 -10.19
C ASN A 56 -0.50 -10.31 -10.95
N ASN A 57 0.18 -9.18 -10.85
CA ASN A 57 1.38 -8.87 -11.61
C ASN A 57 2.67 -9.39 -10.97
N LYS A 58 2.67 -9.60 -9.64
CA LYS A 58 3.85 -10.00 -8.85
C LYS A 58 3.64 -11.32 -8.12
N SER A 59 4.75 -12.04 -7.91
CA SER A 59 4.79 -13.15 -6.96
C SER A 59 5.01 -12.62 -5.54
N LEU A 60 4.58 -13.36 -4.53
CA LEU A 60 4.85 -13.04 -3.12
C LEU A 60 6.34 -13.22 -2.72
N ASN A 61 7.18 -13.78 -3.58
CA ASN A 61 8.64 -13.77 -3.38
C ASN A 61 9.28 -12.40 -3.69
N GLU A 62 8.52 -11.51 -4.34
CA GLU A 62 8.96 -10.18 -4.76
C GLU A 62 8.36 -9.12 -3.85
N ILE A 63 9.05 -8.00 -3.68
CA ILE A 63 8.49 -6.82 -3.00
C ILE A 63 8.13 -5.80 -4.06
N TYR A 64 6.87 -5.39 -4.12
CA TYR A 64 6.41 -4.34 -5.01
C TYR A 64 6.46 -2.99 -4.29
N SER A 65 7.37 -2.15 -4.73
CA SER A 65 7.61 -0.84 -4.12
C SER A 65 6.76 0.27 -4.75
N VAL A 66 6.63 1.40 -4.07
CA VAL A 66 6.02 2.63 -4.63
C VAL A 66 6.75 3.09 -5.88
N ALA A 67 8.08 2.92 -5.93
CA ALA A 67 8.89 3.29 -7.08
C ALA A 67 8.57 2.44 -8.30
N GLU A 68 8.45 1.12 -8.13
CA GLU A 68 8.02 0.21 -9.21
C GLU A 68 6.60 0.54 -9.66
N PHE A 69 5.67 0.76 -8.73
CA PHE A 69 4.31 1.17 -9.07
C PHE A 69 4.29 2.45 -9.93
N CYS A 70 5.07 3.46 -9.59
CA CYS A 70 5.13 4.69 -10.37
C CYS A 70 5.77 4.46 -11.76
N SER A 71 6.82 3.66 -11.84
CA SER A 71 7.45 3.28 -13.12
C SER A 71 6.47 2.54 -14.02
N ASP A 72 5.84 1.49 -13.52
CA ASP A 72 4.86 0.69 -14.25
C ASP A 72 3.66 1.56 -14.68
N SER A 73 3.19 2.45 -13.77
CA SER A 73 2.10 3.37 -14.08
C SER A 73 2.41 4.34 -15.18
N LEU A 74 3.64 4.91 -15.20
CA LEU A 74 4.07 5.82 -16.27
C LEU A 74 4.16 5.11 -17.62
N GLN A 75 4.64 3.88 -17.65
CA GLN A 75 4.66 3.05 -18.84
C GLN A 75 3.25 2.76 -19.33
N LEU A 76 2.35 2.30 -18.42
CA LEU A 76 0.96 2.01 -18.75
C LEU A 76 0.20 3.23 -19.28
N ILE A 77 0.45 4.43 -18.74
CA ILE A 77 -0.14 5.67 -19.28
C ILE A 77 0.21 5.85 -20.76
N GLN A 78 1.48 5.64 -21.13
CA GLN A 78 1.92 5.76 -22.53
C GLN A 78 1.30 4.67 -23.41
N GLU A 79 1.28 3.43 -22.96
CA GLU A 79 0.70 2.31 -23.67
C GLU A 79 -0.81 2.47 -23.90
N VAL A 80 -1.55 2.90 -22.88
CA VAL A 80 -3.00 3.14 -22.96
C VAL A 80 -3.31 4.27 -23.94
N HIS A 81 -2.55 5.37 -23.88
CA HIS A 81 -2.69 6.46 -24.82
C HIS A 81 -2.34 6.07 -26.26
N SER A 82 -1.34 5.19 -26.48
CA SER A 82 -1.02 4.68 -27.81
C SER A 82 -2.16 3.88 -28.46
N ARG A 83 -3.05 3.33 -27.64
CA ARG A 83 -4.30 2.65 -28.06
C ARG A 83 -5.50 3.60 -28.15
N ASN A 84 -5.29 4.93 -28.07
CA ASN A 84 -6.34 5.96 -28.05
C ASN A 84 -7.36 5.75 -26.92
N LYS A 85 -6.91 5.26 -25.75
CA LYS A 85 -7.74 5.08 -24.57
C LYS A 85 -7.29 5.99 -23.42
N VAL A 86 -8.15 6.15 -22.41
CA VAL A 86 -7.84 6.94 -21.22
C VAL A 86 -7.53 6.00 -20.05
N PRO A 87 -6.38 6.13 -19.39
CA PRO A 87 -6.06 5.33 -18.21
C PRO A 87 -6.87 5.78 -17.01
N LEU A 88 -7.66 4.88 -16.41
CA LEU A 88 -8.42 5.13 -15.18
C LEU A 88 -7.77 4.43 -14.00
N PHE A 89 -7.14 5.19 -13.12
CA PHE A 89 -6.54 4.71 -11.88
C PHE A 89 -7.58 4.56 -10.78
N VAL A 90 -7.75 3.34 -10.26
CA VAL A 90 -8.79 2.98 -9.30
C VAL A 90 -8.18 2.33 -8.06
N GLY A 91 -8.41 2.89 -6.88
CA GLY A 91 -7.89 2.26 -5.66
C GLY A 91 -8.01 3.10 -4.40
N GLY A 92 -7.41 2.57 -3.32
CA GLY A 92 -7.40 3.17 -1.99
C GLY A 92 -6.00 3.49 -1.45
N SER A 93 -4.92 3.08 -2.13
CA SER A 93 -3.55 3.29 -1.67
C SER A 93 -3.11 4.75 -1.90
N MET A 94 -3.47 5.63 -0.95
CA MET A 94 -3.28 7.09 -1.07
C MET A 94 -1.81 7.47 -1.25
N MET A 95 -0.88 6.72 -0.67
CA MET A 95 0.56 6.95 -0.85
C MET A 95 0.96 6.72 -2.31
N TYR A 96 0.40 5.71 -2.97
CA TYR A 96 0.64 5.43 -4.39
C TYR A 96 0.11 6.57 -5.27
N PHE A 97 -1.12 7.03 -5.03
CA PHE A 97 -1.65 8.20 -5.73
C PHE A 97 -0.79 9.44 -5.53
N LYS A 98 -0.42 9.73 -4.28
CA LYS A 98 0.42 10.89 -3.97
C LYS A 98 1.76 10.83 -4.72
N SER A 99 2.42 9.68 -4.69
CA SER A 99 3.72 9.49 -5.33
C SER A 99 3.63 9.55 -6.85
N LEU A 100 2.58 8.98 -7.44
CA LEU A 100 2.34 9.05 -8.89
C LEU A 100 2.08 10.49 -9.35
N LEU A 101 1.27 11.24 -8.62
CA LEU A 101 0.86 12.60 -8.99
C LEU A 101 1.97 13.64 -8.78
N ARG A 102 2.72 13.53 -7.69
CA ARG A 102 3.74 14.51 -7.28
C ARG A 102 5.16 14.13 -7.68
N GLY A 103 5.35 12.90 -8.16
CA GLY A 103 6.66 12.31 -8.34
C GLY A 103 7.16 11.63 -7.06
N ILE A 104 8.22 10.87 -7.22
CA ILE A 104 8.94 10.23 -6.11
C ILE A 104 10.21 11.04 -5.88
N ASP A 105 10.49 11.36 -4.62
CA ASP A 105 11.76 11.92 -4.25
C ASP A 105 12.88 10.94 -4.65
N LYS A 106 13.97 11.45 -5.22
CA LYS A 106 15.13 10.66 -5.65
C LYS A 106 15.91 10.14 -4.44
N LEU A 107 15.23 9.42 -3.57
CA LEU A 107 15.85 8.81 -2.40
C LEU A 107 16.60 7.53 -2.78
N PRO A 108 17.72 7.22 -2.10
CA PRO A 108 18.51 6.02 -2.37
C PRO A 108 17.66 4.75 -2.22
N GLN A 109 18.10 3.69 -2.88
CA GLN A 109 17.49 2.38 -2.70
C GLN A 109 17.61 1.92 -1.25
N ARG A 110 16.78 0.96 -0.90
CA ARG A 110 16.77 0.37 0.42
C ARG A 110 18.08 -0.39 0.70
N ASP A 111 18.64 -0.17 1.89
CA ASP A 111 19.80 -0.88 2.42
C ASP A 111 19.38 -1.83 3.54
N ASP A 112 19.19 -3.11 3.20
CA ASP A 112 18.76 -4.12 4.16
C ASP A 112 19.84 -4.37 5.25
N GLY A 113 21.12 -4.29 4.91
CA GLY A 113 22.22 -4.47 5.87
C GLY A 113 22.24 -3.37 6.94
N TYR A 114 22.08 -2.11 6.52
CA TYR A 114 22.01 -0.99 7.47
C TYR A 114 20.76 -1.07 8.36
N ARG A 115 19.62 -1.50 7.81
CA ARG A 115 18.40 -1.69 8.59
C ARG A 115 18.53 -2.77 9.66
N GLU A 116 19.16 -3.90 9.32
CA GLU A 116 19.46 -4.96 10.29
C GLU A 116 20.36 -4.45 11.42
N ALA A 117 21.38 -3.64 11.08
CA ALA A 117 22.24 -3.02 12.08
C ALA A 117 21.45 -2.08 13.01
N LEU A 118 20.56 -1.25 12.47
CA LEU A 118 19.68 -0.40 13.29
C LEU A 118 18.75 -1.20 14.20
N MET A 119 18.19 -2.32 13.71
CA MET A 119 17.34 -3.20 14.53
C MET A 119 18.11 -3.88 15.66
N LYS A 120 19.35 -4.29 15.43
CA LYS A 120 20.23 -4.83 16.49
C LYS A 120 20.55 -3.76 17.54
N LEU A 121 20.86 -2.55 17.12
CA LEU A 121 21.09 -1.42 18.05
C LEU A 121 19.84 -1.11 18.88
N LYS A 122 18.66 -1.09 18.26
CA LYS A 122 17.39 -0.91 18.97
C LYS A 122 17.16 -1.98 20.04
N ALA A 123 17.53 -3.23 19.77
CA ALA A 123 17.32 -4.34 20.71
C ALA A 123 18.23 -4.24 21.95
N SER A 124 19.38 -3.55 21.86
CA SER A 124 20.35 -3.37 22.95
C SER A 124 20.19 -2.06 23.71
N GLU A 125 19.36 -1.13 23.22
CA GLU A 125 19.23 0.22 23.75
C GLU A 125 17.78 0.51 24.19
N ASP A 126 17.50 1.72 24.65
CA ASP A 126 16.16 2.13 25.06
C ASP A 126 15.16 2.22 23.89
N SER A 127 13.87 2.20 24.22
CA SER A 127 12.78 2.18 23.23
C SER A 127 12.76 3.39 22.28
N HIS A 128 13.42 4.49 22.63
CA HIS A 128 13.47 5.71 21.84
C HIS A 128 14.84 5.97 21.20
N TYR A 129 15.77 5.04 21.31
CA TYR A 129 17.15 5.20 20.82
C TYR A 129 17.21 5.66 19.37
N LEU A 130 16.48 4.98 18.47
CA LEU A 130 16.48 5.34 17.05
C LEU A 130 15.86 6.72 16.78
N TYR A 131 14.84 7.12 17.55
CA TYR A 131 14.28 8.46 17.44
C TYR A 131 15.27 9.53 17.92
N ASN A 132 15.95 9.30 19.02
CA ASN A 132 16.98 10.19 19.54
C ASN A 132 18.16 10.31 18.55
N LEU A 133 18.56 9.20 17.93
CA LEU A 133 19.58 9.20 16.89
C LEU A 133 19.15 10.02 15.67
N LEU A 134 17.89 9.90 15.25
CA LEU A 134 17.34 10.72 14.17
C LEU A 134 17.29 12.19 14.57
N PHE A 135 16.87 12.49 15.79
CA PHE A 135 16.82 13.87 16.30
C PHE A 135 18.20 14.57 16.29
N LEU A 136 19.26 13.81 16.59
CA LEU A 136 20.64 14.34 16.52
C LEU A 136 21.10 14.57 15.08
N LYS A 137 20.66 13.75 14.13
CA LYS A 137 21.11 13.84 12.72
C LYS A 137 20.24 14.78 11.88
N ASP A 138 18.92 14.82 12.13
CA ASP A 138 17.93 15.62 11.39
C ASP A 138 16.78 16.03 12.31
N GLN A 139 17.00 17.11 13.05
CA GLN A 139 16.03 17.63 14.00
C GLN A 139 14.70 18.04 13.35
N ASP A 140 14.75 18.59 12.15
CA ASP A 140 13.57 19.08 11.45
C ASP A 140 12.67 17.92 11.01
N TYR A 141 13.26 16.84 10.50
CA TYR A 141 12.48 15.66 10.17
C TYR A 141 11.98 14.92 11.41
N ALA A 142 12.78 14.85 12.47
CA ALA A 142 12.38 14.22 13.72
C ALA A 142 11.16 14.91 14.36
N ARG A 143 11.02 16.23 14.25
CA ARG A 143 9.86 16.98 14.77
C ARG A 143 8.53 16.63 14.09
N VAL A 144 8.56 16.16 12.84
CA VAL A 144 7.35 15.81 12.09
C VAL A 144 7.02 14.30 12.15
N VAL A 145 7.95 13.49 12.63
CA VAL A 145 7.78 12.04 12.78
C VAL A 145 7.45 11.71 14.23
N LYS A 146 6.44 10.84 14.44
CA LYS A 146 6.14 10.37 15.81
C LYS A 146 7.28 9.48 16.33
N PRO A 147 7.65 9.57 17.63
CA PRO A 147 8.72 8.75 18.22
C PRO A 147 8.54 7.24 18.04
N ASN A 148 7.30 6.76 17.90
CA ASN A 148 6.97 5.36 17.69
C ASN A 148 6.81 4.97 16.20
N ASP A 149 7.04 5.88 15.26
CA ASP A 149 6.96 5.59 13.82
C ASP A 149 8.31 5.05 13.32
N GLU A 150 8.60 3.84 13.76
CA GLU A 150 9.86 3.15 13.48
C GLU A 150 10.18 3.06 11.98
N LYS A 151 9.16 2.80 11.15
CA LYS A 151 9.36 2.69 9.69
C LYS A 151 9.90 3.99 9.08
N ARG A 152 9.36 5.14 9.50
CA ARG A 152 9.84 6.45 9.03
C ARG A 152 11.17 6.83 9.63
N ILE A 153 11.41 6.51 10.90
CA ILE A 153 12.69 6.78 11.59
C ILE A 153 13.81 5.99 10.90
N ILE A 154 13.66 4.68 10.72
CA ILE A 154 14.64 3.82 10.05
C ILE A 154 14.89 4.32 8.63
N ARG A 155 13.85 4.69 7.88
CA ARG A 155 14.00 5.20 6.52
C ARG A 155 14.81 6.49 6.47
N ALA A 156 14.56 7.41 7.37
CA ALA A 156 15.33 8.67 7.43
C ALA A 156 16.79 8.42 7.77
N LEU A 157 17.07 7.58 8.77
CA LEU A 157 18.44 7.20 9.14
C LEU A 157 19.18 6.50 7.99
N GLU A 158 18.50 5.62 7.26
CA GLU A 158 19.02 4.93 6.07
C GLU A 158 19.40 5.95 4.97
N VAL A 159 18.50 6.89 4.67
CA VAL A 159 18.75 7.94 3.66
C VAL A 159 19.97 8.79 4.07
N ILE A 160 20.00 9.26 5.31
CA ILE A 160 21.12 10.04 5.83
C ILE A 160 22.44 9.26 5.77
N ASN A 161 22.40 7.96 6.11
CA ASN A 161 23.60 7.11 6.06
C ASN A 161 24.14 6.94 4.64
N THR A 162 23.22 6.75 3.67
CA THR A 162 23.60 6.47 2.28
C THR A 162 24.02 7.72 1.50
N THR A 163 23.39 8.87 1.78
CA THR A 163 23.59 10.10 1.00
C THR A 163 24.47 11.13 1.71
N GLY A 164 24.58 11.06 3.03
CA GLY A 164 25.17 12.09 3.86
C GLY A 164 24.29 13.35 4.04
N GLU A 165 23.13 13.41 3.40
CA GLU A 165 22.21 14.56 3.42
C GLU A 165 21.01 14.28 4.33
N LYS A 166 20.44 15.33 4.92
CA LYS A 166 19.26 15.20 5.77
C LYS A 166 18.01 14.82 4.99
N MET A 167 17.18 13.97 5.57
CA MET A 167 15.90 13.59 4.98
C MET A 167 14.97 14.81 4.77
N SER A 168 14.99 15.77 5.69
CA SER A 168 14.24 17.03 5.60
C SER A 168 14.62 17.85 4.38
N GLU A 169 15.89 17.86 3.98
CA GLU A 169 16.39 18.58 2.80
C GLU A 169 15.99 17.86 1.51
N GLN A 170 16.09 16.54 1.48
CA GLN A 170 15.77 15.71 0.29
C GLN A 170 14.28 15.71 -0.05
N ILE A 171 13.38 15.66 0.94
CA ILE A 171 11.93 15.73 0.71
C ILE A 171 11.54 17.10 0.13
N ASN A 172 12.20 18.18 0.50
CA ASN A 172 11.90 19.52 0.01
C ASN A 172 12.49 19.78 -1.39
N SER A 173 13.47 19.01 -1.81
CA SER A 173 14.08 19.10 -3.16
C SER A 173 13.23 18.46 -4.26
N GLY A 174 12.00 18.06 -3.96
CA GLY A 174 11.08 17.26 -4.75
C GLY A 174 11.11 17.54 -6.27
N SER A 175 11.03 16.48 -7.05
CA SER A 175 11.09 16.53 -8.51
C SER A 175 10.05 17.49 -9.10
N ASN A 176 10.47 18.48 -9.86
CA ASN A 176 9.62 19.38 -10.66
C ASN A 176 8.80 18.65 -11.74
N LEU A 177 8.90 17.32 -11.83
CA LEU A 177 8.20 16.47 -12.78
C LEU A 177 6.95 15.88 -12.14
N THR A 178 5.93 16.69 -11.98
CA THR A 178 4.61 16.21 -11.59
C THR A 178 3.84 15.77 -12.85
N LEU A 179 2.97 14.76 -12.73
CA LEU A 179 2.09 14.36 -13.82
C LEU A 179 1.17 15.51 -14.29
N PHE A 180 0.85 16.43 -13.39
CA PHE A 180 0.05 17.62 -13.70
C PHE A 180 0.67 18.53 -14.78
N ASN A 181 2.00 18.53 -14.91
CA ASN A 181 2.67 19.31 -15.94
C ASN A 181 2.58 18.66 -17.34
N LYS A 182 2.26 17.35 -17.40
CA LYS A 182 2.30 16.56 -18.63
C LYS A 182 0.91 16.15 -19.12
N TYR A 183 -0.04 15.98 -18.21
CA TYR A 183 -1.37 15.43 -18.51
C TYR A 183 -2.47 16.27 -17.89
N ASN A 184 -3.64 16.31 -18.55
CA ASN A 184 -4.85 16.81 -17.95
C ASN A 184 -5.44 15.72 -17.04
N ILE A 185 -5.42 15.96 -15.72
CA ILE A 185 -5.76 14.96 -14.71
C ILE A 185 -7.06 15.32 -14.01
N HIS A 186 -8.04 14.43 -14.10
CA HIS A 186 -9.28 14.52 -13.34
C HIS A 186 -9.19 13.64 -12.10
N GLN A 187 -9.33 14.22 -10.92
CA GLN A 187 -9.34 13.50 -9.65
C GLN A 187 -10.76 13.39 -9.10
N ILE A 188 -11.22 12.15 -8.94
CA ILE A 188 -12.55 11.86 -8.37
C ILE A 188 -12.33 11.15 -7.04
N ALA A 189 -12.80 11.77 -5.95
CA ALA A 189 -12.81 11.16 -4.63
C ALA A 189 -14.24 10.68 -4.31
N ILE A 190 -14.36 9.40 -3.98
CA ILE A 190 -15.63 8.80 -3.55
C ILE A 190 -15.55 8.64 -2.03
N TYR A 191 -16.48 9.22 -1.34
CA TYR A 191 -16.65 9.02 0.10
C TYR A 191 -18.14 8.95 0.43
N ASP A 192 -18.45 8.19 1.45
CA ASP A 192 -19.81 8.12 1.97
C ASP A 192 -19.97 9.18 3.06
N GLN A 193 -21.05 9.96 2.99
CA GLN A 193 -21.38 10.93 4.04
C GLN A 193 -21.89 10.23 5.29
N ASP A 194 -22.52 9.06 5.14
CA ASP A 194 -22.98 8.22 6.23
C ASP A 194 -21.86 7.23 6.66
N ARG A 195 -21.13 7.63 7.69
CA ARG A 195 -20.07 6.79 8.27
C ARG A 195 -20.60 5.48 8.87
N GLU A 196 -21.81 5.47 9.39
CA GLU A 196 -22.40 4.24 9.97
C GLU A 196 -22.70 3.23 8.85
N MET A 197 -23.24 3.68 7.74
CA MET A 197 -23.50 2.85 6.57
C MET A 197 -22.18 2.28 6.01
N LEU A 198 -21.15 3.10 5.90
CA LEU A 198 -19.84 2.65 5.47
C LEU A 198 -19.27 1.60 6.44
N HIS A 199 -19.37 1.82 7.75
CA HIS A 199 -18.90 0.87 8.76
C HIS A 199 -19.65 -0.47 8.69
N LYS A 200 -20.97 -0.47 8.46
CA LYS A 200 -21.76 -1.69 8.24
C LYS A 200 -21.30 -2.45 6.99
N ARG A 201 -21.03 -1.73 5.88
CA ARG A 201 -20.50 -2.36 4.66
C ARG A 201 -19.12 -3.00 4.87
N ILE A 202 -18.23 -2.32 5.63
CA ILE A 202 -16.91 -2.87 5.98
C ILE A 202 -17.06 -4.12 6.83
N GLU A 203 -17.95 -4.11 7.83
CA GLU A 203 -18.22 -5.24 8.71
C GLU A 203 -18.79 -6.46 7.96
N ASN A 204 -19.80 -6.24 7.12
CA ASN A 204 -20.36 -7.27 6.27
C ASN A 204 -19.32 -7.86 5.32
N ARG A 205 -18.49 -7.01 4.70
CA ARG A 205 -17.40 -7.46 3.84
C ARG A 205 -16.40 -8.35 4.58
N LEU A 206 -15.99 -7.97 5.79
CA LEU A 206 -15.07 -8.77 6.60
C LEU A 206 -15.69 -10.12 6.98
N SER A 207 -16.98 -10.14 7.32
CA SER A 207 -17.71 -11.37 7.61
C SER A 207 -17.73 -12.32 6.40
N ILE A 208 -17.98 -11.78 5.20
CA ILE A 208 -17.94 -12.53 3.94
C ILE A 208 -16.53 -13.08 3.73
N MET A 209 -15.49 -12.27 3.84
CA MET A 209 -14.10 -12.70 3.67
C MET A 209 -13.72 -13.87 4.58
N LEU A 210 -14.14 -13.83 5.86
CA LEU A 210 -13.89 -14.91 6.81
C LEU A 210 -14.64 -16.20 6.46
N ASN A 211 -15.85 -16.09 5.92
CA ASN A 211 -16.63 -17.23 5.46
C ASN A 211 -16.10 -17.80 4.15
N ASP A 212 -15.57 -16.96 3.27
CA ASP A 212 -15.00 -17.34 1.98
C ASP A 212 -13.59 -17.95 2.10
N GLY A 213 -13.03 -18.05 3.32
CA GLY A 213 -11.77 -18.74 3.56
C GLY A 213 -10.55 -17.83 3.68
N LEU A 214 -10.69 -16.62 4.21
CA LEU A 214 -9.57 -15.70 4.47
C LEU A 214 -8.45 -16.37 5.29
N ILE A 215 -8.81 -17.17 6.31
CA ILE A 215 -7.83 -17.83 7.17
C ILE A 215 -7.03 -18.87 6.37
N GLU A 216 -7.72 -19.66 5.56
CA GLU A 216 -7.14 -20.69 4.70
C GLU A 216 -6.25 -20.07 3.61
N GLU A 217 -6.68 -18.95 3.00
CA GLU A 217 -5.85 -18.19 2.05
C GLU A 217 -4.53 -17.78 2.71
N VAL A 218 -4.60 -17.10 3.85
CA VAL A 218 -3.39 -16.58 4.53
C VAL A 218 -2.48 -17.73 4.98
N LYS A 219 -3.05 -18.81 5.55
CA LYS A 219 -2.30 -20.02 5.91
C LYS A 219 -1.58 -20.63 4.71
N GLY A 220 -2.27 -20.72 3.58
CA GLY A 220 -1.68 -21.22 2.33
C GLY A 220 -0.54 -20.34 1.82
N LEU A 221 -0.68 -19.02 1.91
CA LEU A 221 0.36 -18.07 1.48
C LEU A 221 1.60 -18.14 2.38
N VAL A 222 1.43 -18.13 3.69
CA VAL A 222 2.55 -18.20 4.67
C VAL A 222 3.29 -19.53 4.55
N ASN A 223 2.60 -20.64 4.31
CA ASN A 223 3.21 -21.96 4.13
C ASN A 223 3.95 -22.11 2.79
N ARG A 224 3.46 -21.46 1.73
CA ARG A 224 4.03 -21.58 0.38
C ARG A 224 5.22 -20.66 0.14
N TYR A 225 5.24 -19.49 0.76
CA TYR A 225 6.22 -18.44 0.50
C TYR A 225 7.02 -18.10 1.77
N THR A 226 8.33 -18.03 1.64
CA THR A 226 9.19 -17.45 2.68
C THR A 226 9.13 -15.93 2.55
N LEU A 227 8.16 -15.33 3.24
CA LEU A 227 7.96 -13.88 3.18
C LEU A 227 9.10 -13.17 3.93
N LYS A 228 9.73 -12.21 3.27
CA LYS A 228 10.67 -11.32 3.95
C LYS A 228 9.92 -10.53 5.04
N GLU A 229 10.57 -10.30 6.17
CA GLU A 229 9.97 -9.63 7.35
C GLU A 229 9.26 -8.30 7.02
N GLN A 230 9.69 -7.65 5.94
CA GLN A 230 9.17 -6.36 5.53
C GLN A 230 8.20 -6.42 4.35
N HIS A 231 7.78 -7.63 3.97
CA HIS A 231 6.86 -7.78 2.85
C HIS A 231 5.56 -7.01 3.12
N PRO A 232 5.04 -6.23 2.16
CA PRO A 232 3.86 -5.38 2.37
C PRO A 232 2.65 -6.13 2.90
N ILE A 233 2.45 -7.38 2.49
CA ILE A 233 1.32 -8.22 2.92
C ILE A 233 1.32 -8.47 4.43
N LEU A 234 2.49 -8.56 5.09
CA LEU A 234 2.60 -8.79 6.54
C LEU A 234 2.04 -7.63 7.37
N SER A 235 1.97 -6.44 6.78
CA SER A 235 1.41 -5.25 7.41
C SER A 235 0.05 -4.85 6.84
N ALA A 236 -0.43 -5.52 5.80
CA ALA A 236 -1.70 -5.23 5.16
C ALA A 236 -2.88 -5.61 6.08
N VAL A 237 -3.92 -4.79 6.04
CA VAL A 237 -5.16 -5.05 6.77
C VAL A 237 -5.74 -6.39 6.34
N ASN A 238 -6.36 -7.10 7.24
CA ASN A 238 -6.83 -8.48 7.17
C ASN A 238 -5.70 -9.52 7.21
N TYR A 239 -4.62 -9.35 6.45
CA TYR A 239 -3.48 -10.29 6.44
C TYR A 239 -2.73 -10.27 7.77
N LYS A 240 -2.33 -9.09 8.26
CA LYS A 240 -1.63 -8.94 9.54
C LYS A 240 -2.41 -9.59 10.69
N GLN A 241 -3.70 -9.31 10.77
CA GLN A 241 -4.54 -9.83 11.85
C GLN A 241 -4.72 -11.35 11.75
N THR A 242 -4.85 -11.86 10.52
CA THR A 242 -4.98 -13.31 10.31
C THR A 242 -3.67 -14.05 10.60
N ILE A 243 -2.51 -13.45 10.26
CA ILE A 243 -1.21 -14.00 10.65
C ILE A 243 -1.08 -14.07 12.17
N ASN A 244 -1.40 -12.99 12.89
CA ASN A 244 -1.36 -12.99 14.35
C ASN A 244 -2.30 -14.06 14.98
N TYR A 245 -3.43 -14.33 14.33
CA TYR A 245 -4.33 -15.41 14.74
C TYR A 245 -3.70 -16.79 14.50
N LEU A 246 -3.10 -17.01 13.35
CA LEU A 246 -2.43 -18.28 13.02
C LEU A 246 -1.22 -18.58 13.91
N GLU A 247 -0.54 -17.54 14.38
CA GLU A 247 0.57 -17.60 15.34
C GLU A 247 0.10 -17.74 16.81
N GLY A 248 -1.21 -17.75 17.06
CA GLY A 248 -1.77 -17.87 18.41
C GLY A 248 -1.63 -16.61 19.27
N LEU A 249 -1.26 -15.47 18.70
CA LEU A 249 -1.11 -14.19 19.40
C LEU A 249 -2.44 -13.52 19.74
N ILE A 250 -3.50 -13.89 19.02
CA ILE A 250 -4.88 -13.40 19.23
C ILE A 250 -5.88 -14.52 18.99
N ASP A 251 -7.04 -14.44 19.62
CA ASP A 251 -8.15 -15.36 19.37
C ASP A 251 -8.99 -14.96 18.14
N ARG A 252 -9.99 -15.80 17.80
CA ARG A 252 -10.86 -15.55 16.63
C ARG A 252 -11.73 -14.31 16.76
N LYS A 253 -12.15 -13.97 17.97
CA LYS A 253 -12.94 -12.75 18.26
C LYS A 253 -12.09 -11.51 18.07
N ASP A 254 -10.86 -11.56 18.54
CA ASP A 254 -9.86 -10.50 18.38
C ASP A 254 -9.46 -10.32 16.92
N LEU A 255 -9.32 -11.41 16.15
CA LEU A 255 -9.08 -11.34 14.71
C LEU A 255 -10.15 -10.46 14.04
N PHE A 256 -11.43 -10.77 14.27
CA PHE A 256 -12.53 -10.00 13.71
C PHE A 256 -12.47 -8.53 14.13
N ASN A 257 -12.40 -8.27 15.43
CA ASN A 257 -12.44 -6.90 15.97
C ASN A 257 -11.25 -6.05 15.51
N LYS A 258 -10.04 -6.62 15.53
CA LYS A 258 -8.81 -5.89 15.11
C LYS A 258 -8.77 -5.65 13.60
N ALA A 259 -9.24 -6.60 12.79
CA ALA A 259 -9.36 -6.41 11.33
C ALA A 259 -10.41 -5.34 11.00
N LEU A 260 -11.57 -5.39 11.67
CA LEU A 260 -12.63 -4.40 11.51
C LEU A 260 -12.16 -3.00 11.91
N TYR A 261 -11.50 -2.87 13.06
CA TYR A 261 -10.94 -1.60 13.52
C TYR A 261 -9.91 -1.03 12.53
N ALA A 262 -8.98 -1.87 12.07
CA ALA A 262 -7.96 -1.45 11.09
C ALA A 262 -8.57 -1.03 9.74
N SER A 263 -9.68 -1.65 9.32
CA SER A 263 -10.39 -1.31 8.07
C SER A 263 -11.19 0.00 8.15
N ARG A 264 -11.54 0.43 9.39
CA ARG A 264 -12.30 1.68 9.63
C ARG A 264 -11.41 2.92 9.79
N GLN A 265 -10.08 2.75 9.93
CA GLN A 265 -9.09 3.84 9.99
C GLN A 265 -8.80 4.42 8.61
#